data_d5cca3bf012f162aeccac6861bdd6228
#
_entry.id   d5cca3bf012f162aeccac6861bdd6228
#
_cell.length_a   1.000
_cell.length_b   1.000
_cell.length_c   1.000
_cell.angle_alpha   90.00
_cell.angle_beta   90.00
_cell.angle_gamma   90.00
#
_symmetry.space_group_name_H-M   'P 1'
#
loop_
_entity.id
_entity.type
_entity.pdbx_description
1 polymer ?
#
loop_
_entity_poly.entity_id
_entity_poly.type
_entity_poly.pdbx_seq_one_letter_code
_entity_poly.pdbx_strand_id
1 'polypeptide(L)'
;MNFLQVCHDKKTVKPPDAATPLPAHLAGEDYCYVTTTGRVTGKPHEIEIWFGVEGNTIYLLSGGGDKSDWVKNMRVQPQVKVRIAKRQFTGQVRFDLDAEEESQVRRMLAAKYQGWRKGRRLSEWARSALPVAIELRLD
;
A
#
# COMPACT_ATOMS: atom_id res chain seq x y z
N MET A 1 4.50 -23.77 10.36
CA MET A 1 4.22 -23.83 10.42
C MET A 1 4.22 -23.79 9.79
N ASN A 2 4.66 -23.95 10.45
CA ASN A 2 4.43 -23.88 10.27
C ASN A 2 4.75 -23.83 9.52
N PHE A 3 4.57 -23.49 9.80
CA PHE A 3 4.60 -23.59 9.55
C PHE A 3 4.66 -23.76 8.95
N LEU A 4 4.96 -24.29 9.28
CA LEU A 4 4.58 -24.39 8.79
C LEU A 4 4.44 -24.51 8.31
N GLN A 5 4.38 -24.71 8.67
CA GLN A 5 3.90 -24.74 8.29
C GLN A 5 3.82 -24.81 7.48
N VAL A 6 4.11 -25.10 7.62
CA VAL A 6 3.75 -25.04 6.94
C VAL A 6 3.78 -25.18 6.11
N CYS A 7 3.97 -25.35 6.03
CA CYS A 7 3.63 -25.30 5.37
C CYS A 7 3.66 -25.44 4.79
N HIS A 8 3.85 -25.55 4.56
CA HIS A 8 3.56 -25.50 3.91
C HIS A 8 3.48 -25.55 3.15
N ASP A 9 3.49 -25.80 3.16
CA ASP A 9 3.25 -25.73 2.45
C ASP A 9 3.38 -25.75 1.54
N LYS A 10 3.29 -25.80 1.23
CA LYS A 10 3.43 -25.61 0.50
C LYS A 10 3.58 -25.57 -0.38
N LYS A 11 3.52 -25.54 -0.64
CA LYS A 11 3.77 -25.28 -1.41
C LYS A 11 4.17 -24.60 -2.24
N THR A 12 3.76 -24.47 -2.90
CA THR A 12 4.13 -23.26 -3.50
C THR A 12 5.06 -22.51 -2.71
N VAL A 13 6.12 -22.17 -3.21
CA VAL A 13 7.06 -21.53 -2.35
C VAL A 13 6.88 -20.05 -2.44
N LYS A 14 6.15 -19.49 -1.50
CA LYS A 14 6.21 -18.06 -1.27
C LYS A 14 7.55 -17.74 -0.68
N PRO A 15 8.19 -16.65 -1.09
CA PRO A 15 9.34 -16.16 -0.34
C PRO A 15 8.93 -15.95 1.11
N PRO A 16 9.69 -16.42 2.09
CA PRO A 16 9.25 -16.33 3.48
C PRO A 16 8.94 -14.90 3.92
N ASP A 17 9.70 -13.93 3.44
CA ASP A 17 9.49 -12.53 3.79
C ASP A 17 8.19 -11.97 3.23
N ALA A 18 7.67 -12.54 2.14
CA ALA A 18 6.42 -12.07 1.55
C ALA A 18 5.23 -12.32 2.46
N ALA A 19 5.32 -13.29 3.37
CA ALA A 19 4.25 -13.59 4.31
C ALA A 19 4.41 -12.88 5.63
N THR A 20 5.50 -12.17 5.86
CA THR A 20 5.77 -11.51 7.13
C THR A 20 5.05 -10.17 7.17
N PRO A 21 4.15 -9.96 8.14
CA PRO A 21 3.46 -8.67 8.23
C PRO A 21 4.38 -7.57 8.73
N LEU A 22 4.05 -6.34 8.38
CA LEU A 22 4.75 -5.18 8.90
C LEU A 22 4.55 -5.09 10.42
N PRO A 23 5.58 -4.68 11.15
CA PRO A 23 5.41 -4.43 12.58
C PRO A 23 4.33 -3.37 12.84
N ALA A 24 3.57 -3.57 13.92
CA ALA A 24 2.45 -2.70 14.24
C ALA A 24 2.86 -1.25 14.43
N HIS A 25 4.05 -1.01 14.97
CA HIS A 25 4.49 0.37 15.20
C HIS A 25 4.72 1.13 13.89
N LEU A 26 5.06 0.44 12.81
CA LEU A 26 5.18 1.08 11.50
C LEU A 26 3.81 1.36 10.91
N ALA A 27 2.86 0.44 11.10
CA ALA A 27 1.50 0.62 10.59
C ALA A 27 0.81 1.80 11.28
N GLY A 28 1.24 2.18 12.48
CA GLY A 28 0.66 3.29 13.21
C GLY A 28 1.23 4.66 12.85
N GLU A 29 2.23 4.73 11.97
CA GLU A 29 2.77 6.03 11.55
C GLU A 29 1.73 6.81 10.76
N ASP A 30 1.80 8.14 10.82
CA ASP A 30 0.83 8.99 10.14
C ASP A 30 1.07 9.05 8.63
N TYR A 31 2.32 8.95 8.21
CA TYR A 31 2.68 9.09 6.80
C TYR A 31 3.69 8.05 6.41
N CYS A 32 3.65 7.67 5.15
CA CYS A 32 4.78 6.99 4.53
C CYS A 32 5.29 7.84 3.38
N TYR A 33 6.47 7.51 2.90
CA TYR A 33 7.11 8.23 1.81
C TYR A 33 7.34 7.23 0.68
N VAL A 34 6.78 7.52 -0.48
CA VAL A 34 6.86 6.63 -1.62
C VAL A 34 7.68 7.31 -2.70
N THR A 35 8.71 6.62 -3.17
CA THR A 35 9.55 7.14 -4.25
C THR A 35 9.25 6.37 -5.51
N THR A 36 8.75 7.08 -6.51
CA THR A 36 8.49 6.53 -7.84
C THR A 36 9.60 6.94 -8.78
N THR A 37 9.72 6.23 -9.91
CA THR A 37 10.63 6.61 -10.98
C THR A 37 9.88 7.46 -11.97
N GLY A 38 10.39 8.66 -12.25
CA GLY A 38 9.77 9.56 -13.19
C GLY A 38 9.67 8.94 -14.57
N ARG A 39 8.46 8.93 -15.13
CA ARG A 39 8.21 8.27 -16.42
C ARG A 39 8.82 9.00 -17.59
N VAL A 40 9.19 10.28 -17.40
CA VAL A 40 9.80 11.08 -18.45
C VAL A 40 11.31 11.17 -18.26
N THR A 41 11.75 11.49 -17.03
CA THR A 41 13.17 11.78 -16.78
C THR A 41 13.93 10.59 -16.22
N GLY A 42 13.24 9.59 -15.68
CA GLY A 42 13.89 8.49 -14.97
C GLY A 42 14.37 8.85 -13.59
N LYS A 43 14.14 10.06 -13.13
CA LYS A 43 14.61 10.51 -11.83
C LYS A 43 13.64 10.11 -10.72
N PRO A 44 14.15 9.91 -9.50
CA PRO A 44 13.26 9.57 -8.37
C PRO A 44 12.42 10.76 -7.96
N HIS A 45 11.16 10.47 -7.61
CA HIS A 45 10.21 11.45 -7.10
C HIS A 45 9.59 10.91 -5.82
N GLU A 46 9.78 11.58 -4.71
CA GLU A 46 9.25 11.15 -3.42
C GLU A 46 8.00 11.95 -3.07
N ILE A 47 6.98 11.25 -2.56
CA ILE A 47 5.79 11.89 -2.02
C ILE A 47 5.58 11.44 -0.59
N GLU A 48 4.97 12.32 0.21
CA GLU A 48 4.49 12.01 1.55
C GLU A 48 3.00 11.74 1.45
N ILE A 49 2.51 10.63 2.00
CA ILE A 49 1.13 10.25 1.75
C ILE A 49 0.57 9.42 2.91
N TRP A 50 -0.74 9.53 3.11
CA TRP A 50 -1.51 8.69 4.03
C TRP A 50 -1.52 7.24 3.54
N PHE A 51 -1.50 6.30 4.46
CA PHE A 51 -1.47 4.89 4.09
C PHE A 51 -2.16 4.02 5.12
N GLY A 52 -2.55 2.83 4.68
CA GLY A 52 -3.03 1.77 5.56
C GLY A 52 -2.21 0.52 5.30
N VAL A 53 -2.27 -0.42 6.24
CA VAL A 53 -1.47 -1.64 6.16
C VAL A 53 -2.34 -2.85 6.40
N GLU A 54 -2.15 -3.86 5.57
CA GLU A 54 -2.71 -5.18 5.82
C GLU A 54 -1.61 -6.20 5.48
N GLY A 55 -1.12 -6.92 6.48
CA GLY A 55 0.00 -7.83 6.27
C GLY A 55 1.25 -7.07 5.86
N ASN A 56 1.78 -7.38 4.70
CA ASN A 56 2.93 -6.67 4.14
C ASN A 56 2.54 -5.81 2.94
N THR A 57 1.25 -5.52 2.78
CA THR A 57 0.75 -4.65 1.73
C THR A 57 0.39 -3.31 2.32
N ILE A 58 0.85 -2.22 1.70
CA ILE A 58 0.35 -0.90 2.06
C ILE A 58 -0.63 -0.43 1.00
N TYR A 59 -1.60 0.36 1.45
CA TYR A 59 -2.66 0.85 0.59
C TYR A 59 -2.70 2.36 0.63
N LEU A 60 -2.87 2.94 -0.56
CA LEU A 60 -2.95 4.38 -0.74
C LEU A 60 -4.25 4.72 -1.45
N LEU A 61 -4.71 5.95 -1.27
CA LEU A 61 -5.82 6.48 -2.05
C LEU A 61 -5.36 7.75 -2.74
N SER A 62 -5.49 7.78 -4.07
CA SER A 62 -5.11 8.95 -4.86
C SER A 62 -6.34 9.82 -5.09
N GLY A 63 -6.37 11.00 -4.45
CA GLY A 63 -7.45 11.95 -4.67
C GLY A 63 -7.51 12.47 -6.09
N GLY A 64 -6.36 12.57 -6.74
CA GLY A 64 -6.30 12.96 -8.15
C GLY A 64 -6.54 11.82 -9.12
N GLY A 65 -6.76 10.61 -8.62
CA GLY A 65 -7.00 9.44 -9.46
C GLY A 65 -5.83 9.19 -10.38
N ASP A 66 -6.14 8.87 -11.63
CA ASP A 66 -5.12 8.61 -12.64
C ASP A 66 -4.40 9.87 -13.11
N LYS A 67 -4.81 11.05 -12.65
CA LYS A 67 -4.18 12.30 -13.07
C LYS A 67 -2.96 12.63 -12.20
N SER A 68 -2.81 12.01 -11.04
CA SER A 68 -1.65 12.25 -10.19
C SER A 68 -0.38 11.75 -10.86
N ASP A 69 0.69 12.54 -10.77
CA ASP A 69 1.94 12.17 -11.41
C ASP A 69 2.50 10.88 -10.84
N TRP A 70 2.39 10.69 -9.52
CA TRP A 70 2.93 9.48 -8.92
C TRP A 70 2.17 8.23 -9.38
N VAL A 71 0.86 8.34 -9.64
CA VAL A 71 0.10 7.23 -10.20
C VAL A 71 0.56 6.93 -11.62
N LYS A 72 0.73 7.97 -12.42
CA LYS A 72 1.21 7.81 -13.80
C LYS A 72 2.59 7.16 -13.82
N ASN A 73 3.48 7.60 -12.92
CA ASN A 73 4.80 7.00 -12.81
C ASN A 73 4.72 5.52 -12.45
N MET A 74 3.84 5.18 -11.50
CA MET A 74 3.67 3.79 -11.08
C MET A 74 3.14 2.88 -12.18
N ARG A 75 2.29 3.42 -13.06
CA ARG A 75 1.75 2.62 -14.15
C ARG A 75 2.82 2.27 -15.18
N VAL A 76 3.81 3.15 -15.36
CA VAL A 76 4.92 2.89 -16.27
C VAL A 76 5.99 2.04 -15.60
N GLN A 77 6.31 2.37 -14.33
CA GLN A 77 7.33 1.65 -13.58
C GLN A 77 6.75 1.28 -12.21
N PRO A 78 6.24 0.04 -12.09
CA PRO A 78 5.52 -0.33 -10.87
C PRO A 78 6.41 -0.67 -9.68
N GLN A 79 7.71 -0.69 -9.83
CA GLN A 79 8.60 -0.87 -8.69
C GLN A 79 8.86 0.46 -8.01
N VAL A 80 8.70 0.49 -6.70
CA VAL A 80 8.83 1.73 -5.93
C VAL A 80 9.63 1.45 -4.67
N LYS A 81 10.08 2.53 -4.03
CA LYS A 81 10.67 2.45 -2.70
C LYS A 81 9.70 3.08 -1.72
N VAL A 82 9.61 2.48 -0.54
CA VAL A 82 8.70 2.96 0.50
C VAL A 82 9.52 3.14 1.77
N ARG A 83 9.36 4.30 2.41
CA ARG A 83 9.97 4.54 3.70
C ARG A 83 8.88 4.81 4.72
N ILE A 84 8.91 4.08 5.82
CA ILE A 84 8.01 4.29 6.94
C ILE A 84 8.89 4.47 8.17
N ALA A 85 8.78 5.64 8.81
CA ALA A 85 9.70 6.03 9.85
C ALA A 85 11.13 5.96 9.29
N LYS A 86 12.01 5.13 9.85
CA LYS A 86 13.38 4.99 9.39
C LYS A 86 13.61 3.73 8.57
N ARG A 87 12.56 2.94 8.34
CA ARG A 87 12.69 1.66 7.63
C ARG A 87 12.39 1.86 6.15
N GLN A 88 13.22 1.29 5.31
CA GLN A 88 13.03 1.34 3.86
C GLN A 88 12.72 -0.04 3.32
N PHE A 89 11.84 -0.06 2.32
CA PHE A 89 11.40 -1.28 1.66
C PHE A 89 11.37 -1.03 0.17
N THR A 90 11.48 -2.11 -0.61
CA THR A 90 11.09 -2.07 -2.01
C THR A 90 9.66 -2.60 -2.11
N GLY A 91 8.92 -2.13 -3.10
CA GLY A 91 7.54 -2.55 -3.26
C GLY A 91 7.16 -2.69 -4.71
N GLN A 92 6.12 -3.49 -4.94
CA GLN A 92 5.54 -3.71 -6.25
C GLN A 92 4.12 -3.19 -6.23
N VAL A 93 3.82 -2.25 -7.13
CA VAL A 93 2.51 -1.61 -7.20
C VAL A 93 1.51 -2.52 -7.90
N ARG A 94 0.29 -2.50 -7.42
CA ARG A 94 -0.81 -3.26 -7.99
C ARG A 94 -2.05 -2.37 -7.99
N PHE A 95 -2.75 -2.33 -9.12
CA PHE A 95 -3.98 -1.56 -9.27
C PHE A 95 -5.22 -2.46 -9.36
N ASP A 96 -5.04 -3.77 -9.43
CA ASP A 96 -6.13 -4.72 -9.66
C ASP A 96 -6.78 -5.18 -8.37
N LEU A 97 -7.32 -4.25 -7.60
CA LEU A 97 -8.05 -4.57 -6.38
C LEU A 97 -9.47 -5.02 -6.73
N ASP A 98 -9.91 -6.12 -6.13
CA ASP A 98 -11.30 -6.52 -6.31
C ASP A 98 -12.21 -5.65 -5.43
N ALA A 99 -13.52 -5.81 -5.59
CA ALA A 99 -14.48 -4.93 -4.92
C ALA A 99 -14.38 -5.01 -3.40
N GLU A 100 -14.11 -6.20 -2.86
CA GLU A 100 -14.01 -6.35 -1.41
C GLU A 100 -12.74 -5.70 -0.88
N GLU A 101 -11.61 -5.92 -1.55
CA GLU A 101 -10.35 -5.32 -1.16
C GLU A 101 -10.44 -3.80 -1.24
N GLU A 102 -11.02 -3.29 -2.32
CA GLU A 102 -11.21 -1.85 -2.48
C GLU A 102 -12.05 -1.28 -1.36
N SER A 103 -13.15 -1.94 -1.00
CA SER A 103 -14.03 -1.50 0.07
C SER A 103 -13.29 -1.46 1.41
N GLN A 104 -12.47 -2.48 1.69
CA GLN A 104 -11.68 -2.52 2.91
C GLN A 104 -10.68 -1.37 2.97
N VAL A 105 -10.02 -1.07 1.87
CA VAL A 105 -9.05 0.02 1.81
C VAL A 105 -9.71 1.35 2.12
N ARG A 106 -10.86 1.60 1.52
CA ARG A 106 -11.58 2.86 1.74
C ARG A 106 -11.97 3.04 3.20
N ARG A 107 -12.47 1.99 3.82
CA ARG A 107 -12.85 2.04 5.23
C ARG A 107 -11.63 2.15 6.14
N MET A 108 -10.57 1.44 5.81
CA MET A 108 -9.34 1.45 6.60
C MET A 108 -8.73 2.83 6.68
N LEU A 109 -8.60 3.52 5.54
CA LEU A 109 -8.00 4.85 5.55
C LEU A 109 -8.94 5.89 6.15
N ALA A 110 -10.24 5.76 5.90
CA ALA A 110 -11.20 6.66 6.52
C ALA A 110 -11.20 6.50 8.05
N ALA A 111 -11.09 5.29 8.54
CA ALA A 111 -11.05 5.05 9.99
C ALA A 111 -9.77 5.61 10.60
N LYS A 112 -8.64 5.42 9.93
CA LYS A 112 -7.35 5.87 10.47
C LYS A 112 -7.24 7.40 10.49
N TYR A 113 -7.72 8.06 9.44
CA TYR A 113 -7.43 9.49 9.25
C TYR A 113 -8.63 10.40 9.43
N GLN A 114 -9.85 9.88 9.32
CA GLN A 114 -11.05 10.71 9.33
C GLN A 114 -12.05 10.34 10.42
N GLY A 115 -11.67 9.44 11.32
CA GLY A 115 -12.55 9.03 12.40
C GLY A 115 -13.77 8.25 11.96
N TRP A 116 -13.73 7.64 10.80
CA TRP A 116 -14.87 6.88 10.29
C TRP A 116 -15.15 5.67 11.18
N ARG A 117 -16.44 5.40 11.41
CA ARG A 117 -16.90 4.24 12.15
C ARG A 117 -17.94 3.51 11.34
N LYS A 118 -18.05 2.21 11.58
CA LYS A 118 -19.04 1.37 10.90
C LYS A 118 -20.42 1.98 11.05
N GLY A 119 -21.18 1.98 9.95
CA GLY A 119 -22.52 2.57 9.91
C GLY A 119 -22.55 4.02 9.47
N ARG A 120 -21.40 4.66 9.37
CA ARG A 120 -21.32 6.04 8.90
C ARG A 120 -20.97 6.09 7.42
N ARG A 121 -21.36 7.19 6.78
CA ARG A 121 -21.03 7.41 5.38
C ARG A 121 -19.57 7.79 5.26
N LEU A 122 -18.89 7.24 4.25
CA LEU A 122 -17.53 7.63 3.93
C LEU A 122 -17.52 9.03 3.32
N SER A 123 -16.41 9.76 3.52
CA SER A 123 -16.21 11.05 2.87
C SER A 123 -16.14 10.87 1.36
N GLU A 124 -16.26 11.96 0.63
CA GLU A 124 -16.14 11.91 -0.82
C GLU A 124 -14.77 11.39 -1.24
N TRP A 125 -13.72 11.85 -0.58
CA TRP A 125 -12.37 11.36 -0.86
C TRP A 125 -12.29 9.85 -0.68
N ALA A 126 -12.79 9.34 0.45
CA ALA A 126 -12.71 7.90 0.74
C ALA A 126 -13.55 7.08 -0.22
N ARG A 127 -14.61 7.67 -0.80
CA ARG A 127 -15.46 6.97 -1.77
C ARG A 127 -14.92 6.99 -3.18
N SER A 128 -14.23 8.07 -3.58
CA SER A 128 -13.94 8.31 -4.98
C SER A 128 -12.45 8.25 -5.34
N ALA A 129 -11.56 8.33 -4.35
CA ALA A 129 -10.13 8.31 -4.64
C ALA A 129 -9.72 6.95 -5.22
N LEU A 130 -8.68 6.96 -6.04
CA LEU A 130 -8.20 5.71 -6.67
C LEU A 130 -7.40 4.88 -5.68
N PRO A 131 -7.80 3.63 -5.42
CA PRO A 131 -7.03 2.79 -4.50
C PRO A 131 -5.82 2.19 -5.19
N VAL A 132 -4.70 2.16 -4.48
CA VAL A 132 -3.44 1.62 -4.96
C VAL A 132 -2.87 0.70 -3.89
N ALA A 133 -2.43 -0.48 -4.29
CA ALA A 133 -1.79 -1.43 -3.37
C ALA A 133 -0.31 -1.51 -3.70
N ILE A 134 0.53 -1.55 -2.67
CA ILE A 134 1.96 -1.76 -2.83
C ILE A 134 2.36 -2.94 -1.95
N GLU A 135 2.80 -4.01 -2.58
CA GLU A 135 3.24 -5.20 -1.87
C GLU A 135 4.70 -5.06 -1.54
N LEU A 136 5.01 -4.98 -0.26
CA LEU A 136 6.36 -4.71 0.20
C LEU A 136 7.19 -5.97 0.30
N ARG A 137 8.46 -5.82 -0.01
CA ARG A 137 9.44 -6.84 0.29
C ARG A 137 10.17 -6.42 1.56
N LEU A 138 10.16 -7.32 2.52
CA LEU A 138 10.85 -7.09 3.78
C LEU A 138 12.19 -7.78 3.71
N ASP A 139 13.22 -7.01 3.49
CA ASP A 139 14.58 -7.53 3.38
C ASP A 139 15.19 -7.81 4.74
#